data_39c046d17bfe958dac59c500cd143672
#
_entry.id   39c046d17bfe958dac59c500cd143672
#
_cell.length_a   1.000
_cell.length_b   1.000
_cell.length_c   1.000
_cell.angle_alpha   90.00
_cell.angle_beta   90.00
_cell.angle_gamma   90.00
#
_symmetry.space_group_name_H-M   'P 1'
#
loop_
_entity.id
_entity.type
_entity.pdbx_description
1 polymer ?
#
loop_
_entity_poly.entity_id
_entity_poly.type
_entity_poly.pdbx_seq_one_letter_code
_entity_poly.pdbx_strand_id
1 'polypeptide(L)'
;MFRVGDTLVPSLTAEALRVAQGANTIVLKGSNASGQWGFGSATGLNHILIGDAEIPTDAHGAAALRFRHTNPGAFIPAWKVLSGAVAQSDIAGRIILVGTSVPGLHDFRPTPLDVATPGVEIHEQAIENILTGRYLSRPDYALAVEEAIVIVIGLLLTPLMPHVSARWLFAFATGLGVALLVGGWAAYNYAGILIDPVYPIVALFCFITAVTFYIYRHSERQRSRIKSVFIAQPTAAPPATTATSAS
;
A
#
# COMPACT_ATOMS: atom_id res chain seq x y z
N MET A 1 12.14 14.75 -10.43
CA MET A 1 13.18 15.78 -10.24
C MET A 1 14.44 15.14 -9.70
N PHE A 2 15.62 15.57 -10.17
CA PHE A 2 16.92 15.10 -9.70
C PHE A 2 17.67 16.23 -9.03
N ARG A 3 18.40 15.95 -7.96
CA ARG A 3 19.27 16.93 -7.33
C ARG A 3 20.67 16.77 -7.90
N VAL A 4 21.18 17.83 -8.50
CA VAL A 4 22.56 17.90 -9.02
C VAL A 4 23.27 19.05 -8.29
N GLY A 5 24.07 18.70 -7.28
CA GLY A 5 24.61 19.71 -6.35
C GLY A 5 23.49 20.40 -5.58
N ASP A 6 23.41 21.72 -5.67
CA ASP A 6 22.38 22.55 -5.04
C ASP A 6 21.20 22.90 -5.98
N THR A 7 21.21 22.37 -7.21
CA THR A 7 20.18 22.66 -8.22
C THR A 7 19.25 21.47 -8.41
N LEU A 8 17.94 21.74 -8.51
CA LEU A 8 16.94 20.72 -8.90
C LEU A 8 16.81 20.75 -10.44
N VAL A 9 17.06 19.59 -11.05
CA VAL A 9 16.95 19.39 -12.49
C VAL A 9 15.73 18.54 -12.79
N PRO A 10 14.87 18.94 -13.77
CA PRO A 10 13.73 18.13 -14.16
C PRO A 10 14.16 16.81 -14.80
N SER A 11 13.34 15.77 -14.63
CA SER A 11 13.49 14.54 -15.40
C SER A 11 13.13 14.76 -16.87
N LEU A 12 13.56 13.87 -17.75
CA LEU A 12 13.17 13.90 -19.17
C LEU A 12 11.65 13.99 -19.35
N THR A 13 10.90 13.20 -18.58
CA THR A 13 9.41 13.24 -18.56
C THR A 13 8.88 14.63 -18.22
N ALA A 14 9.39 15.24 -17.14
CA ALA A 14 8.92 16.55 -16.68
C ALA A 14 9.26 17.65 -17.69
N GLU A 15 10.44 17.61 -18.28
CA GLU A 15 10.86 18.60 -19.28
C GLU A 15 10.13 18.44 -20.61
N ALA A 16 9.96 17.20 -21.10
CA ALA A 16 9.19 16.91 -22.28
C ALA A 16 7.74 17.40 -22.17
N LEU A 17 7.13 17.18 -21.00
CA LEU A 17 5.77 17.64 -20.73
C LEU A 17 5.71 19.17 -20.65
N ARG A 18 6.68 19.83 -20.00
CA ARG A 18 6.77 21.27 -19.92
C ARG A 18 6.82 21.91 -21.31
N VAL A 19 7.68 21.39 -22.17
CA VAL A 19 7.82 21.87 -23.54
C VAL A 19 6.55 21.62 -24.37
N ALA A 20 5.96 20.44 -24.25
CA ALA A 20 4.76 20.07 -25.00
C ALA A 20 3.54 20.92 -24.60
N GLN A 21 3.43 21.34 -23.35
CA GLN A 21 2.37 22.25 -22.90
C GLN A 21 2.70 23.73 -23.06
N GLY A 22 3.90 24.08 -23.56
CA GLY A 22 4.34 25.48 -23.65
C GLY A 22 4.49 26.16 -22.29
N ALA A 23 4.64 25.37 -21.18
CA ALA A 23 4.78 25.92 -19.86
C ALA A 23 6.16 26.54 -19.63
N ASN A 24 6.19 27.72 -19.03
CA ASN A 24 7.46 28.44 -18.81
C ASN A 24 8.21 27.93 -17.58
N THR A 25 7.50 27.37 -16.58
CA THR A 25 8.07 26.98 -15.29
C THR A 25 7.50 25.66 -14.81
N ILE A 26 8.26 25.01 -13.94
CA ILE A 26 7.81 23.87 -13.14
C ILE A 26 7.68 24.37 -11.70
N VAL A 27 6.48 24.26 -11.12
CA VAL A 27 6.22 24.70 -9.75
C VAL A 27 6.25 23.49 -8.81
N LEU A 28 7.02 23.60 -7.76
CA LEU A 28 7.09 22.58 -6.70
C LEU A 28 6.23 23.02 -5.52
N LYS A 29 5.24 22.19 -5.16
CA LYS A 29 4.39 22.43 -3.98
C LYS A 29 4.88 21.56 -2.83
N GLY A 30 5.30 22.19 -1.75
CA GLY A 30 5.75 21.53 -0.53
C GLY A 30 4.71 21.48 0.56
N SER A 31 4.83 20.53 1.48
CA SER A 31 3.97 20.42 2.67
C SER A 31 4.08 21.69 3.53
N ASN A 32 2.93 22.19 3.99
CA ASN A 32 2.80 23.42 4.79
C ASN A 32 3.35 24.68 4.11
N ALA A 33 3.61 24.61 2.80
CA ALA A 33 3.97 25.72 1.95
C ALA A 33 3.00 25.77 0.76
N SER A 34 2.87 26.92 0.10
CA SER A 34 2.05 27.06 -1.11
C SER A 34 0.57 26.66 -0.96
N GLY A 35 0.02 26.77 0.27
CA GLY A 35 -1.38 26.43 0.55
C GLY A 35 -1.69 24.92 0.65
N GLN A 36 -0.69 24.07 0.64
CA GLN A 36 -0.84 22.62 0.82
C GLN A 36 -0.68 22.25 2.31
N TRP A 37 -1.67 21.56 2.85
CA TRP A 37 -1.62 21.04 4.21
C TRP A 37 -1.06 19.63 4.19
N GLY A 38 0.03 19.37 4.96
CA GLY A 38 0.56 18.04 5.20
C GLY A 38 -0.04 17.44 6.47
N PHE A 39 -0.36 16.15 6.46
CA PHE A 39 -0.81 15.43 7.65
C PHE A 39 0.36 14.63 8.24
N GLY A 40 0.56 14.77 9.55
CA GLY A 40 1.62 14.04 10.26
C GLY A 40 3.02 14.62 10.05
N SER A 41 4.02 13.75 10.01
CA SER A 41 5.46 14.10 9.84
C SER A 41 5.90 14.17 8.38
N ALA A 42 4.99 14.01 7.42
CA ALA A 42 5.31 14.07 6.00
C ALA A 42 5.65 15.52 5.61
N THR A 43 6.93 15.87 5.72
CA THR A 43 7.49 17.13 5.26
C THR A 43 8.25 16.90 3.97
N GLY A 44 7.96 17.66 2.92
CA GLY A 44 8.64 17.51 1.63
C GLY A 44 7.78 18.00 0.47
N LEU A 45 8.06 17.47 -0.71
CA LEU A 45 7.26 17.76 -1.90
C LEU A 45 5.97 16.94 -1.86
N ASN A 46 4.85 17.58 -2.21
CA ASN A 46 3.55 16.91 -2.30
C ASN A 46 3.11 16.79 -3.77
N HIS A 47 3.32 17.87 -4.53
CA HIS A 47 2.91 17.94 -5.92
C HIS A 47 3.92 18.70 -6.76
N ILE A 48 4.00 18.32 -8.03
CA ILE A 48 4.72 19.06 -9.07
C ILE A 48 3.67 19.56 -10.07
N LEU A 49 3.63 20.87 -10.29
CA LEU A 49 2.75 21.49 -11.28
C LEU A 49 3.54 21.80 -12.54
N ILE A 50 3.10 21.31 -13.68
CA ILE A 50 3.67 21.56 -15.00
C ILE A 50 2.53 21.97 -15.92
N GLY A 51 2.48 23.26 -16.31
CA GLY A 51 1.31 23.78 -17.03
C GLY A 51 0.03 23.52 -16.24
N ASP A 52 -0.92 22.80 -16.84
CA ASP A 52 -2.21 22.44 -16.22
C ASP A 52 -2.16 21.11 -15.47
N ALA A 53 -1.06 20.36 -15.57
CA ALA A 53 -0.92 19.05 -14.93
C ALA A 53 -0.39 19.18 -13.51
N GLU A 54 -1.20 18.76 -12.52
CA GLU A 54 -0.80 18.63 -11.13
C GLU A 54 -0.47 17.16 -10.83
N ILE A 55 0.81 16.88 -10.60
CA ILE A 55 1.35 15.52 -10.44
C ILE A 55 1.61 15.26 -8.98
N PRO A 56 0.89 14.33 -8.32
CA PRO A 56 1.17 13.97 -6.94
C PRO A 56 2.52 13.24 -6.85
N THR A 57 3.30 13.60 -5.83
CA THR A 57 4.61 13.02 -5.56
C THR A 57 4.73 12.62 -4.09
N ASP A 58 5.70 11.77 -3.80
CA ASP A 58 6.15 11.54 -2.44
C ASP A 58 6.98 12.73 -1.91
N ALA A 59 7.39 12.67 -0.65
CA ALA A 59 8.18 13.71 0.01
C ALA A 59 9.53 13.99 -0.69
N HIS A 60 10.01 13.09 -1.54
CA HIS A 60 11.26 13.21 -2.29
C HIS A 60 11.04 13.68 -3.74
N GLY A 61 9.79 13.90 -4.14
CA GLY A 61 9.43 14.31 -5.50
C GLY A 61 9.40 13.15 -6.50
N ALA A 62 9.26 11.91 -6.04
CA ALA A 62 9.04 10.76 -6.90
C ALA A 62 7.53 10.55 -7.13
N ALA A 63 7.12 10.39 -8.38
CA ALA A 63 5.76 10.05 -8.76
C ALA A 63 5.62 8.55 -8.95
N ALA A 64 4.55 7.96 -8.40
CA ALA A 64 4.25 6.56 -8.63
C ALA A 64 3.54 6.38 -9.98
N LEU A 65 4.05 5.45 -10.78
CA LEU A 65 3.55 5.18 -12.13
C LEU A 65 2.67 3.92 -12.14
N ARG A 66 1.59 3.98 -12.92
CA ARG A 66 0.81 2.80 -13.27
C ARG A 66 1.41 2.18 -14.52
N PHE A 67 2.18 1.12 -14.34
CA PHE A 67 2.81 0.42 -15.45
C PHE A 67 1.78 -0.38 -16.26
N ARG A 68 2.03 -0.51 -17.56
CA ARG A 68 1.38 -1.42 -18.50
C ARG A 68 2.42 -2.32 -19.17
N HIS A 69 1.99 -3.41 -19.75
CA HIS A 69 2.87 -4.22 -20.60
C HIS A 69 3.33 -3.46 -21.82
N THR A 70 4.54 -3.76 -22.27
CA THR A 70 5.12 -3.21 -23.48
C THR A 70 4.16 -3.34 -24.66
N ASN A 71 3.89 -2.21 -25.32
CA ASN A 71 3.08 -2.17 -26.53
C ASN A 71 3.96 -2.05 -27.78
N PRO A 72 4.21 -3.14 -28.52
CA PRO A 72 5.06 -3.09 -29.72
C PRO A 72 4.54 -2.12 -30.79
N GLY A 73 3.22 -1.85 -30.81
CA GLY A 73 2.61 -0.92 -31.76
C GLY A 73 2.92 0.57 -31.51
N ALA A 74 3.44 0.90 -30.29
CA ALA A 74 3.86 2.26 -29.97
C ALA A 74 5.23 2.62 -30.55
N PHE A 75 5.99 1.62 -31.03
CA PHE A 75 7.33 1.84 -31.56
C PHE A 75 7.33 2.01 -33.06
N ILE A 76 7.88 3.12 -33.52
CA ILE A 76 8.12 3.40 -34.94
C ILE A 76 9.63 3.29 -35.18
N PRO A 77 10.11 2.33 -35.99
CA PRO A 77 11.53 2.23 -36.29
C PRO A 77 12.04 3.51 -36.98
N ALA A 78 13.18 4.04 -36.54
CA ALA A 78 13.75 5.30 -37.06
C ALA A 78 13.95 5.31 -38.59
N TRP A 79 14.32 4.13 -39.16
CA TRP A 79 14.50 4.02 -40.61
C TRP A 79 13.20 4.32 -41.41
N LYS A 80 12.01 3.98 -40.87
CA LYS A 80 10.73 4.31 -41.52
C LYS A 80 10.48 5.81 -41.54
N VAL A 81 10.87 6.51 -40.46
CA VAL A 81 10.76 7.98 -40.40
C VAL A 81 11.71 8.61 -41.40
N LEU A 82 12.97 8.15 -41.44
CA LEU A 82 14.00 8.69 -42.35
C LEU A 82 13.70 8.41 -43.82
N SER A 83 13.04 7.29 -44.13
CA SER A 83 12.62 6.97 -45.51
C SER A 83 11.31 7.63 -45.94
N GLY A 84 10.63 8.39 -45.04
CA GLY A 84 9.35 9.00 -45.36
C GLY A 84 8.18 7.99 -45.42
N ALA A 85 8.37 6.74 -44.91
CA ALA A 85 7.36 5.70 -44.94
C ALA A 85 6.30 5.82 -43.81
N VAL A 86 6.42 6.84 -42.97
CA VAL A 86 5.47 7.12 -41.88
C VAL A 86 4.54 8.25 -42.31
N ALA A 87 3.25 8.08 -42.12
CA ALA A 87 2.29 9.13 -42.44
C ALA A 87 2.47 10.35 -41.50
N GLN A 88 2.33 11.53 -42.01
CA GLN A 88 2.44 12.76 -41.20
C GLN A 88 1.43 12.79 -40.06
N SER A 89 0.24 12.21 -40.22
CA SER A 89 -0.79 12.06 -39.20
C SER A 89 -0.34 11.26 -37.98
N ASP A 90 0.65 10.38 -38.12
CA ASP A 90 1.16 9.54 -37.05
C ASP A 90 2.19 10.25 -36.16
N ILE A 91 2.71 11.39 -36.67
CA ILE A 91 3.77 12.17 -36.02
C ILE A 91 3.26 13.55 -35.58
N ALA A 92 2.46 14.20 -36.41
CA ALA A 92 2.04 15.58 -36.16
C ALA A 92 1.19 15.71 -34.90
N GLY A 93 1.54 16.69 -34.06
CA GLY A 93 0.81 16.97 -32.82
C GLY A 93 1.01 15.95 -31.68
N ARG A 94 2.02 15.08 -31.81
CA ARG A 94 2.34 14.07 -30.77
C ARG A 94 3.66 14.40 -30.09
N ILE A 95 3.79 13.96 -28.84
CA ILE A 95 5.08 13.93 -28.13
C ILE A 95 5.82 12.69 -28.60
N ILE A 96 6.97 12.88 -29.24
CA ILE A 96 7.79 11.79 -29.76
C ILE A 96 9.05 11.67 -28.92
N LEU A 97 9.26 10.50 -28.33
CA LEU A 97 10.47 10.18 -27.63
C LEU A 97 11.37 9.33 -28.52
N VAL A 98 12.62 9.73 -28.64
CA VAL A 98 13.63 8.98 -29.38
C VAL A 98 14.53 8.28 -28.42
N GLY A 99 14.65 6.97 -28.55
CA GLY A 99 15.44 6.15 -27.66
C GLY A 99 15.89 4.84 -28.32
N THR A 100 16.69 4.07 -27.59
CA THR A 100 17.20 2.79 -28.04
C THR A 100 16.40 1.65 -27.43
N SER A 101 16.08 0.64 -28.24
CA SER A 101 15.38 -0.58 -27.81
C SER A 101 16.21 -1.85 -28.11
N VAL A 102 17.53 -1.69 -28.33
CA VAL A 102 18.42 -2.81 -28.69
C VAL A 102 19.02 -3.42 -27.41
N PRO A 103 18.90 -4.74 -27.20
CA PRO A 103 19.62 -5.44 -26.14
C PRO A 103 21.12 -5.18 -26.23
N GLY A 104 21.75 -4.77 -25.11
CA GLY A 104 23.20 -4.48 -25.07
C GLY A 104 23.57 -3.01 -24.90
N LEU A 105 22.66 -2.07 -25.12
CA LEU A 105 22.90 -0.64 -24.84
C LEU A 105 22.54 -0.23 -23.40
N HIS A 106 22.32 -1.19 -22.51
CA HIS A 106 22.10 -1.03 -21.06
C HIS A 106 20.97 -0.07 -20.64
N ASP A 107 20.03 0.24 -21.54
CA ASP A 107 18.88 1.11 -21.25
C ASP A 107 17.59 0.34 -20.94
N PHE A 108 17.73 -0.94 -20.58
CA PHE A 108 16.62 -1.74 -20.10
C PHE A 108 16.49 -1.64 -18.57
N ARG A 109 15.27 -1.45 -18.10
CA ARG A 109 14.95 -1.38 -16.68
C ARG A 109 13.85 -2.39 -16.35
N PRO A 110 13.94 -3.09 -15.22
CA PRO A 110 12.85 -3.92 -14.76
C PRO A 110 11.68 -3.05 -14.30
N THR A 111 10.47 -3.45 -14.68
CA THR A 111 9.22 -2.90 -14.18
C THR A 111 8.46 -3.97 -13.41
N PRO A 112 7.41 -3.64 -12.65
CA PRO A 112 6.59 -4.65 -11.98
C PRO A 112 5.92 -5.67 -12.90
N LEU A 113 5.76 -5.35 -14.19
CA LEU A 113 5.07 -6.20 -15.17
C LEU A 113 6.03 -6.89 -16.14
N ASP A 114 7.17 -6.26 -16.48
CA ASP A 114 8.11 -6.76 -17.47
C ASP A 114 9.55 -6.70 -16.91
N VAL A 115 10.31 -7.77 -17.14
CA VAL A 115 11.69 -7.89 -16.64
C VAL A 115 12.66 -6.95 -17.34
N ALA A 116 12.34 -6.54 -18.58
CA ALA A 116 13.21 -5.70 -19.40
C ALA A 116 12.36 -4.75 -20.26
N THR A 117 12.13 -3.55 -19.74
CA THR A 117 11.41 -2.48 -20.47
C THR A 117 12.43 -1.43 -20.93
N PRO A 118 12.41 -0.98 -22.19
CA PRO A 118 13.26 0.11 -22.64
C PRO A 118 13.01 1.38 -21.83
N GLY A 119 14.08 2.09 -21.43
CA GLY A 119 13.97 3.31 -20.64
C GLY A 119 13.09 4.38 -21.29
N VAL A 120 13.13 4.50 -22.61
CA VAL A 120 12.28 5.43 -23.36
C VAL A 120 10.78 5.10 -23.18
N GLU A 121 10.40 3.82 -23.09
CA GLU A 121 9.02 3.41 -22.87
C GLU A 121 8.55 3.76 -21.46
N ILE A 122 9.42 3.69 -20.45
CA ILE A 122 9.09 4.12 -19.09
C ILE A 122 8.75 5.61 -19.07
N HIS A 123 9.50 6.42 -19.81
CA HIS A 123 9.20 7.85 -19.96
C HIS A 123 7.88 8.09 -20.72
N GLU A 124 7.61 7.29 -21.74
CA GLU A 124 6.34 7.35 -22.49
C GLU A 124 5.16 7.03 -21.58
N GLN A 125 5.22 5.91 -20.84
CA GLN A 125 4.18 5.52 -19.88
C GLN A 125 3.99 6.57 -18.77
N ALA A 126 5.06 7.21 -18.32
CA ALA A 126 4.99 8.30 -17.35
C ALA A 126 4.24 9.52 -17.91
N ILE A 127 4.54 9.93 -19.15
CA ILE A 127 3.84 11.04 -19.81
C ILE A 127 2.36 10.67 -20.02
N GLU A 128 2.07 9.46 -20.49
CA GLU A 128 0.70 8.98 -20.68
C GLU A 128 -0.10 9.02 -19.38
N ASN A 129 0.46 8.52 -18.27
CA ASN A 129 -0.16 8.57 -16.95
C ASN A 129 -0.49 10.02 -16.53
N ILE A 130 0.43 10.95 -16.79
CA ILE A 130 0.24 12.36 -16.46
C ILE A 130 -0.87 12.97 -17.31
N LEU A 131 -0.85 12.77 -18.62
CA LEU A 131 -1.84 13.34 -19.52
C LEU A 131 -3.24 12.75 -19.35
N THR A 132 -3.33 11.49 -18.92
CA THR A 132 -4.61 10.80 -18.67
C THR A 132 -5.12 10.97 -17.25
N GLY A 133 -4.36 11.63 -16.37
CA GLY A 133 -4.70 11.78 -14.95
C GLY A 133 -4.74 10.47 -14.15
N ARG A 134 -4.07 9.42 -14.64
CA ARG A 134 -4.04 8.09 -14.00
C ARG A 134 -2.88 7.97 -13.01
N TYR A 135 -2.87 8.85 -12.03
CA TYR A 135 -1.84 8.82 -11.00
C TYR A 135 -2.07 7.72 -9.98
N LEU A 136 -0.96 7.22 -9.44
CA LEU A 136 -0.96 6.48 -8.19
C LEU A 136 -0.42 7.43 -7.13
N SER A 137 -1.17 7.62 -6.05
CA SER A 137 -0.73 8.45 -4.92
C SER A 137 -0.85 7.69 -3.63
N ARG A 138 0.10 7.89 -2.74
CA ARG A 138 -0.02 7.48 -1.35
C ARG A 138 -0.24 8.74 -0.52
N PRO A 139 -1.50 9.03 -0.12
CA PRO A 139 -1.80 10.21 0.67
C PRO A 139 -1.05 10.21 2.00
N ASP A 140 -0.72 11.37 2.53
CA ASP A 140 -0.02 11.51 3.81
C ASP A 140 -0.77 10.87 4.99
N TYR A 141 -2.10 10.83 4.91
CA TYR A 141 -2.95 10.22 5.92
C TYR A 141 -3.05 8.68 5.80
N ALA A 142 -2.48 8.06 4.75
CA ALA A 142 -2.62 6.61 4.54
C ALA A 142 -2.09 5.80 5.73
N LEU A 143 -0.92 6.17 6.26
CA LEU A 143 -0.36 5.52 7.45
C LEU A 143 -1.27 5.66 8.67
N ALA A 144 -1.82 6.86 8.90
CA ALA A 144 -2.73 7.09 10.03
C ALA A 144 -4.03 6.28 9.90
N VAL A 145 -4.54 6.10 8.68
CA VAL A 145 -5.72 5.26 8.41
C VAL A 145 -5.38 3.79 8.68
N GLU A 146 -4.23 3.31 8.20
CA GLU A 146 -3.75 1.94 8.43
C GLU A 146 -3.60 1.65 9.95
N GLU A 147 -3.01 2.56 10.71
CA GLU A 147 -2.87 2.45 12.17
C GLU A 147 -4.23 2.55 12.89
N ALA A 148 -5.09 3.49 12.48
CA ALA A 148 -6.41 3.64 13.07
C ALA A 148 -7.27 2.37 12.90
N ILE A 149 -7.20 1.70 11.74
CA ILE A 149 -7.88 0.44 11.49
C ILE A 149 -7.44 -0.61 12.53
N VAL A 150 -6.13 -0.75 12.76
CA VAL A 150 -5.59 -1.71 13.74
C VAL A 150 -6.07 -1.39 15.16
N ILE A 151 -5.99 -0.12 15.56
CA ILE A 151 -6.38 0.33 16.90
C ILE A 151 -7.89 0.12 17.13
N VAL A 152 -8.73 0.59 16.21
CA VAL A 152 -10.19 0.52 16.35
C VAL A 152 -10.66 -0.93 16.39
N ILE A 153 -10.15 -1.76 15.48
CA ILE A 153 -10.54 -3.18 15.45
C ILE A 153 -9.99 -3.92 16.67
N GLY A 154 -8.75 -3.64 17.08
CA GLY A 154 -8.18 -4.22 18.30
C GLY A 154 -8.98 -3.87 19.55
N LEU A 155 -9.40 -2.59 19.67
CA LEU A 155 -10.21 -2.11 20.79
C LEU A 155 -11.59 -2.75 20.82
N LEU A 156 -12.22 -2.94 19.67
CA LEU A 156 -13.54 -3.59 19.53
C LEU A 156 -13.47 -5.10 19.81
N LEU A 157 -12.39 -5.76 19.39
CA LEU A 157 -12.23 -7.20 19.57
C LEU A 157 -11.88 -7.58 21.02
N THR A 158 -11.13 -6.75 21.73
CA THR A 158 -10.65 -7.05 23.09
C THR A 158 -11.79 -7.47 24.05
N PRO A 159 -12.88 -6.70 24.21
CA PRO A 159 -13.98 -7.10 25.10
C PRO A 159 -14.83 -8.26 24.54
N LEU A 160 -14.81 -8.48 23.22
CA LEU A 160 -15.61 -9.51 22.56
C LEU A 160 -14.97 -10.89 22.66
N MET A 161 -13.63 -10.96 22.68
CA MET A 161 -12.88 -12.23 22.68
C MET A 161 -13.28 -13.24 23.75
N PRO A 162 -13.53 -12.87 25.03
CA PRO A 162 -13.92 -13.85 26.05
C PRO A 162 -15.28 -14.49 25.80
N HIS A 163 -16.16 -13.85 25.02
CA HIS A 163 -17.55 -14.27 24.80
C HIS A 163 -17.72 -15.04 23.49
N VAL A 164 -16.71 -15.05 22.61
CA VAL A 164 -16.79 -15.65 21.27
C VAL A 164 -15.92 -16.90 21.20
N SER A 165 -16.44 -17.98 20.60
CA SER A 165 -15.62 -19.18 20.40
C SER A 165 -14.52 -18.95 19.37
N ALA A 166 -13.38 -19.64 19.53
CA ALA A 166 -12.18 -19.50 18.68
C ALA A 166 -12.50 -19.66 17.17
N ARG A 167 -13.43 -20.54 16.80
CA ARG A 167 -13.83 -20.72 15.39
C ARG A 167 -14.47 -19.49 14.76
N TRP A 168 -15.31 -18.78 15.53
CA TRP A 168 -15.95 -17.55 15.06
C TRP A 168 -14.96 -16.39 14.99
N LEU A 169 -14.03 -16.34 15.93
CA LEU A 169 -12.95 -15.36 15.94
C LEU A 169 -12.04 -15.54 14.71
N PHE A 170 -11.71 -16.79 14.38
CA PHE A 170 -10.93 -17.10 13.18
C PHE A 170 -11.69 -16.74 11.88
N ALA A 171 -12.98 -17.10 11.81
CA ALA A 171 -13.82 -16.74 10.66
C ALA A 171 -13.92 -15.22 10.47
N PHE A 172 -14.11 -14.48 11.57
CA PHE A 172 -14.12 -13.01 11.54
C PHE A 172 -12.78 -12.43 11.08
N ALA A 173 -11.66 -12.91 11.63
CA ALA A 173 -10.33 -12.46 11.23
C ALA A 173 -10.05 -12.70 9.74
N THR A 174 -10.44 -13.88 9.23
CA THR A 174 -10.30 -14.22 7.81
C THR A 174 -11.18 -13.32 6.94
N GLY A 175 -12.44 -13.14 7.32
CA GLY A 175 -13.37 -12.26 6.59
C GLY A 175 -12.90 -10.81 6.56
N LEU A 176 -12.37 -10.30 7.67
CA LEU A 176 -11.80 -8.97 7.76
C LEU A 176 -10.54 -8.83 6.90
N GLY A 177 -9.65 -9.83 6.93
CA GLY A 177 -8.46 -9.85 6.07
C GLY A 177 -8.82 -9.79 4.59
N VAL A 178 -9.81 -10.59 4.17
CA VAL A 178 -10.32 -10.55 2.79
C VAL A 178 -10.93 -9.17 2.47
N ALA A 179 -11.71 -8.61 3.39
CA ALA A 179 -12.30 -7.27 3.19
C ALA A 179 -11.24 -6.17 3.03
N LEU A 180 -10.17 -6.22 3.82
CA LEU A 180 -9.04 -5.28 3.71
C LEU A 180 -8.29 -5.44 2.38
N LEU A 181 -8.06 -6.69 1.92
CA LEU A 181 -7.45 -6.95 0.62
C LEU A 181 -8.31 -6.44 -0.54
N VAL A 182 -9.60 -6.74 -0.51
CA VAL A 182 -10.55 -6.29 -1.54
C VAL A 182 -10.69 -4.77 -1.52
N GLY A 183 -10.75 -4.16 -0.33
CA GLY A 183 -10.80 -2.71 -0.15
C GLY A 183 -9.54 -2.01 -0.69
N GLY A 184 -8.36 -2.54 -0.38
CA GLY A 184 -7.08 -2.03 -0.90
C GLY A 184 -6.99 -2.17 -2.42
N TRP A 185 -7.42 -3.33 -2.97
CA TRP A 185 -7.49 -3.53 -4.41
C TRP A 185 -8.47 -2.56 -5.10
N ALA A 186 -9.63 -2.32 -4.49
CA ALA A 186 -10.60 -1.37 -5.00
C ALA A 186 -10.07 0.07 -4.96
N ALA A 187 -9.43 0.48 -3.86
CA ALA A 187 -8.78 1.79 -3.75
C ALA A 187 -7.71 2.00 -4.83
N TYR A 188 -6.89 0.97 -5.09
CA TYR A 188 -5.90 0.99 -6.16
C TYR A 188 -6.53 1.15 -7.55
N ASN A 189 -7.58 0.36 -7.86
CA ASN A 189 -8.15 0.35 -9.21
C ASN A 189 -9.04 1.55 -9.52
N TYR A 190 -9.87 1.98 -8.56
CA TYR A 190 -10.88 3.02 -8.79
C TYR A 190 -10.41 4.41 -8.39
N ALA A 191 -9.63 4.50 -7.30
CA ALA A 191 -9.20 5.80 -6.78
C ALA A 191 -7.72 6.11 -7.04
N GLY A 192 -6.90 5.13 -7.49
CA GLY A 192 -5.46 5.31 -7.66
C GLY A 192 -4.73 5.52 -6.33
N ILE A 193 -5.33 5.10 -5.22
CA ILE A 193 -4.77 5.29 -3.87
C ILE A 193 -4.00 4.03 -3.46
N LEU A 194 -2.75 4.23 -3.04
CA LEU A 194 -1.90 3.18 -2.50
C LEU A 194 -2.08 3.11 -0.98
N ILE A 195 -2.88 2.16 -0.52
CA ILE A 195 -3.00 1.79 0.90
C ILE A 195 -2.39 0.40 1.05
N ASP A 196 -1.60 0.18 2.08
CA ASP A 196 -1.02 -1.13 2.36
C ASP A 196 -2.00 -1.96 3.22
N PRO A 197 -2.70 -2.96 2.67
CA PRO A 197 -3.58 -3.82 3.44
C PRO A 197 -2.81 -4.88 4.23
N VAL A 198 -1.56 -5.16 3.89
CA VAL A 198 -0.76 -6.26 4.48
C VAL A 198 -0.39 -5.92 5.92
N TYR A 199 0.04 -4.67 6.16
CA TYR A 199 0.40 -4.22 7.51
C TYR A 199 -0.73 -4.41 8.53
N PRO A 200 -1.96 -3.87 8.32
CA PRO A 200 -3.07 -4.09 9.25
C PRO A 200 -3.45 -5.57 9.41
N ILE A 201 -3.41 -6.36 8.34
CA ILE A 201 -3.73 -7.80 8.39
C ILE A 201 -2.73 -8.53 9.31
N VAL A 202 -1.43 -8.32 9.12
CA VAL A 202 -0.39 -8.96 9.93
C VAL A 202 -0.49 -8.50 11.39
N ALA A 203 -0.66 -7.19 11.62
CA ALA A 203 -0.80 -6.64 12.96
C ALA A 203 -2.01 -7.23 13.71
N LEU A 204 -3.16 -7.31 13.06
CA LEU A 204 -4.38 -7.91 13.63
C LEU A 204 -4.22 -9.41 13.87
N PHE A 205 -3.59 -10.14 12.96
CA PHE A 205 -3.31 -11.56 13.15
C PHE A 205 -2.42 -11.82 14.38
N CYS A 206 -1.33 -11.06 14.51
CA CYS A 206 -0.46 -11.13 15.68
C CYS A 206 -1.20 -10.77 16.96
N PHE A 207 -2.02 -9.72 16.94
CA PHE A 207 -2.82 -9.30 18.09
C PHE A 207 -3.81 -10.39 18.52
N ILE A 208 -4.61 -10.93 17.58
CA ILE A 208 -5.58 -11.99 17.85
C ILE A 208 -4.89 -13.23 18.43
N THR A 209 -3.75 -13.62 17.87
CA THR A 209 -2.96 -14.77 18.33
C THR A 209 -2.45 -14.55 19.75
N ALA A 210 -1.87 -13.38 20.02
CA ALA A 210 -1.34 -13.05 21.34
C ALA A 210 -2.44 -13.02 22.43
N VAL A 211 -3.57 -12.38 22.14
CA VAL A 211 -4.69 -12.30 23.10
C VAL A 211 -5.34 -13.67 23.31
N THR A 212 -5.52 -14.47 22.26
CA THR A 212 -6.05 -15.84 22.36
C THR A 212 -5.14 -16.70 23.23
N PHE A 213 -3.83 -16.62 23.04
CA PHE A 213 -2.86 -17.34 23.86
C PHE A 213 -2.88 -16.88 25.33
N TYR A 214 -3.00 -15.57 25.58
CA TYR A 214 -3.13 -15.02 26.92
C TYR A 214 -4.38 -15.54 27.65
N ILE A 215 -5.55 -15.48 26.99
CA ILE A 215 -6.82 -15.96 27.55
C ILE A 215 -6.74 -17.47 27.85
N TYR A 216 -6.19 -18.26 26.91
CA TYR A 216 -6.02 -19.70 27.10
C TYR A 216 -5.16 -20.01 28.34
N ARG A 217 -4.00 -19.38 28.45
CA ARG A 217 -3.12 -19.54 29.62
C ARG A 217 -3.78 -19.13 30.96
N HIS A 218 -4.53 -18.04 30.94
CA HIS A 218 -5.21 -17.56 32.14
C HIS A 218 -6.34 -18.53 32.56
N SER A 219 -7.09 -19.03 31.62
CA SER A 219 -8.16 -20.02 31.84
C SER A 219 -7.62 -21.34 32.39
N GLU A 220 -6.50 -21.86 31.91
CA GLU A 220 -5.85 -23.05 32.41
C GLU A 220 -5.37 -22.90 33.86
N ARG A 221 -4.78 -21.75 34.19
CA ARG A 221 -4.34 -21.45 35.57
C ARG A 221 -5.51 -21.40 36.55
N GLN A 222 -6.67 -20.92 36.17
CA GLN A 222 -7.86 -20.94 37.02
C GLN A 222 -8.40 -22.36 37.19
N ARG A 223 -8.46 -23.15 36.11
CA ARG A 223 -8.89 -24.57 36.18
C ARG A 223 -7.98 -25.43 37.08
N SER A 224 -6.68 -25.22 37.04
CA SER A 224 -5.74 -25.95 37.89
C SER A 224 -5.89 -25.57 39.35
N ARG A 225 -6.15 -24.31 39.70
CA ARG A 225 -6.42 -23.87 41.08
C ARG A 225 -7.71 -24.47 41.63
N ILE A 226 -8.79 -24.52 40.82
CA ILE A 226 -10.06 -25.15 41.26
C ILE A 226 -9.86 -26.63 41.50
N LYS A 227 -9.16 -27.36 40.64
CA LYS A 227 -8.85 -28.77 40.82
C LYS A 227 -8.04 -29.04 42.11
N SER A 228 -7.05 -28.22 42.42
CA SER A 228 -6.24 -28.37 43.63
C SER A 228 -7.05 -28.15 44.90
N VAL A 229 -8.02 -27.24 44.92
CA VAL A 229 -8.92 -27.01 46.05
C VAL A 229 -9.87 -28.20 46.26
N PHE A 230 -10.42 -28.78 45.19
CA PHE A 230 -11.29 -29.98 45.30
C PHE A 230 -10.53 -31.24 45.75
N ILE A 231 -9.26 -31.39 45.35
CA ILE A 231 -8.42 -32.53 45.79
C ILE A 231 -7.98 -32.35 47.25
N ALA A 232 -7.86 -31.13 47.75
CA ALA A 232 -7.46 -30.82 49.12
C ALA A 232 -8.59 -30.93 50.15
N GLN A 233 -9.85 -31.13 49.75
CA GLN A 233 -10.93 -31.46 50.72
C GLN A 233 -10.83 -32.95 51.08
N PRO A 234 -10.40 -33.30 52.30
CA PRO A 234 -10.46 -34.69 52.74
C PRO A 234 -11.94 -35.11 52.80
N THR A 235 -12.24 -36.25 52.19
CA THR A 235 -13.55 -36.89 52.26
C THR A 235 -13.89 -36.99 53.74
N ALA A 236 -14.85 -36.20 54.23
CA ALA A 236 -15.36 -36.32 55.57
C ALA A 236 -15.87 -37.77 55.77
N ALA A 237 -15.23 -38.53 56.65
CA ALA A 237 -15.65 -39.90 56.96
C ALA A 237 -17.14 -39.88 57.39
N PRO A 238 -17.95 -40.83 56.89
CA PRO A 238 -19.34 -40.89 57.30
C PRO A 238 -19.42 -41.10 58.85
N PRO A 239 -20.38 -40.48 59.53
CA PRO A 239 -20.49 -40.61 60.98
C PRO A 239 -20.67 -42.11 61.38
N ALA A 240 -19.82 -42.56 62.29
CA ALA A 240 -19.90 -43.92 62.83
C ALA A 240 -21.30 -44.14 63.44
N THR A 241 -22.08 -45.03 62.84
CA THR A 241 -23.35 -45.52 63.40
C THR A 241 -23.05 -46.21 64.70
N THR A 242 -23.40 -45.55 65.79
CA THR A 242 -23.39 -46.20 67.15
C THR A 242 -24.46 -47.27 67.13
N ALA A 243 -23.99 -48.52 67.07
CA ALA A 243 -24.86 -49.67 67.32
C ALA A 243 -25.18 -49.69 68.85
N THR A 244 -26.41 -49.29 69.21
CA THR A 244 -26.96 -49.47 70.53
C THR A 244 -27.35 -50.93 70.65
N SER A 245 -26.60 -51.70 71.47
CA SER A 245 -26.98 -53.03 71.94
C SER A 245 -28.02 -52.86 73.03
N ALA A 246 -29.24 -53.32 72.80
CA ALA A 246 -30.23 -53.55 73.84
C ALA A 246 -30.19 -55.02 74.21
N SER A 247 -29.93 -55.27 75.50
CA SER A 247 -30.19 -56.53 76.21
C SER A 247 -31.62 -56.60 76.68
#